data_e8166b8efe14420fefb3af628150f91a
#
_entry.id   e8166b8efe14420fefb3af628150f91a
#
_cell.length_a   1.000
_cell.length_b   1.000
_cell.length_c   1.000
_cell.angle_alpha   90.00
_cell.angle_beta   90.00
_cell.angle_gamma   90.00
#
_symmetry.space_group_name_H-M   'P 1'
#
loop_
_entity.id
_entity.type
_entity.pdbx_description
1 polymer ?
#
loop_
_entity_poly.entity_id
_entity_poly.type
_entity_poly.pdbx_seq_one_letter_code
_entity_poly.pdbx_strand_id
1 'polypeptide(L)'
;RLSHVYGQQDRGGEPAVLPAFLIDWVHLLNANLAAHAFTVQESYLDRAKDLATRVIDEFFDSNNGGFFDIPEDAEAIGHLQIREKPLPENTLAALALIKLYQATRNDDYLQVAETTLSAFVESYREYGELAAIYGLAVDRLKNPPVEVSIEGRPEHLDTQVLLGAAARLPSPHLEIKPIHASDPAAPALAHVCLDTLCLPPVSDPDKLAQAVADLAPGSPFNASPFENIFERFPGN
;
A
#
# COMPACT_ATOMS: atom_id res chain seq x y z
N ARG A 1 -14.97 11.21 14.73
CA ARG A 1 -14.65 9.87 15.22
C ARG A 1 -15.15 8.86 14.20
N LEU A 2 -14.33 7.91 13.77
CA LEU A 2 -14.75 6.82 12.89
C LEU A 2 -15.53 5.79 13.73
N SER A 3 -16.57 5.21 13.14
CA SER A 3 -17.39 4.18 13.79
C SER A 3 -17.59 3.01 12.85
N HIS A 4 -17.48 1.80 13.38
CA HIS A 4 -17.72 0.56 12.61
C HIS A 4 -19.21 0.42 12.28
N VAL A 5 -20.07 0.70 13.25
CA VAL A 5 -21.53 0.71 13.09
C VAL A 5 -22.09 2.02 13.64
N TYR A 6 -22.91 2.66 12.83
CA TYR A 6 -23.75 3.77 13.25
C TYR A 6 -25.20 3.40 12.94
N GLY A 7 -25.99 3.12 13.98
CA GLY A 7 -27.36 2.69 13.83
C GLY A 7 -28.32 3.49 14.69
N GLN A 8 -29.54 3.69 14.17
CA GLN A 8 -30.65 4.23 14.94
C GLN A 8 -31.31 3.09 15.73
N GLN A 9 -31.44 3.24 17.04
CA GLN A 9 -32.25 2.31 17.81
C GLN A 9 -33.73 2.56 17.57
N ASP A 10 -34.47 1.53 17.19
CA ASP A 10 -35.91 1.58 16.91
C ASP A 10 -36.81 1.92 18.12
N ARG A 11 -36.25 2.23 19.28
CA ARG A 11 -37.00 2.45 20.54
C ARG A 11 -36.60 3.71 21.32
N GLY A 12 -36.14 4.75 20.68
CA GLY A 12 -35.93 6.06 21.32
C GLY A 12 -34.71 6.18 22.23
N GLY A 13 -33.75 5.26 22.12
CA GLY A 13 -32.43 5.36 22.74
C GLY A 13 -31.42 6.12 21.89
N GLU A 14 -30.30 6.51 22.47
CA GLU A 14 -29.17 7.04 21.71
C GLU A 14 -28.68 6.02 20.67
N PRO A 15 -28.21 6.47 19.50
CA PRO A 15 -27.69 5.55 18.48
C PRO A 15 -26.52 4.75 19.05
N ALA A 16 -26.54 3.42 18.84
CA ALA A 16 -25.41 2.58 19.19
C ALA A 16 -24.23 2.97 18.31
N VAL A 17 -23.13 3.42 18.92
CA VAL A 17 -21.89 3.75 18.24
C VAL A 17 -20.85 2.73 18.66
N LEU A 18 -20.53 1.81 17.74
CA LEU A 18 -19.42 0.89 17.94
C LEU A 18 -18.15 1.58 17.42
N PRO A 19 -17.07 1.68 18.21
CA PRO A 19 -15.80 2.21 17.75
C PRO A 19 -15.30 1.48 16.51
N ALA A 20 -14.59 2.18 15.63
CA ALA A 20 -14.01 1.58 14.45
C ALA A 20 -12.91 0.58 14.83
N PHE A 21 -12.88 -0.54 14.12
CA PHE A 21 -11.85 -1.56 14.21
C PHE A 21 -10.65 -1.20 13.34
N LEU A 22 -9.54 -1.90 13.52
CA LEU A 22 -8.35 -1.74 12.68
C LEU A 22 -8.69 -1.74 11.18
N ILE A 23 -9.49 -2.71 10.76
CA ILE A 23 -9.84 -2.89 9.33
C ILE A 23 -10.55 -1.67 8.74
N ASP A 24 -11.40 -0.97 9.50
CA ASP A 24 -12.09 0.22 9.04
C ASP A 24 -11.10 1.35 8.75
N TRP A 25 -10.14 1.56 9.64
CA TRP A 25 -9.09 2.56 9.49
C TRP A 25 -8.14 2.22 8.34
N VAL A 26 -7.75 0.95 8.21
CA VAL A 26 -6.87 0.48 7.15
C VAL A 26 -7.52 0.62 5.77
N HIS A 27 -8.81 0.31 5.64
CA HIS A 27 -9.52 0.53 4.38
C HIS A 27 -9.64 2.02 4.03
N LEU A 28 -9.91 2.87 5.02
CA LEU A 28 -9.96 4.31 4.78
C LEU A 28 -8.58 4.89 4.41
N LEU A 29 -7.51 4.42 5.04
CA LEU A 29 -6.13 4.74 4.69
C LEU A 29 -5.83 4.34 3.24
N ASN A 30 -6.11 3.07 2.87
CA ASN A 30 -5.90 2.58 1.51
C ASN A 30 -6.72 3.36 0.47
N ALA A 31 -7.96 3.74 0.78
CA ALA A 31 -8.80 4.54 -0.10
C ALA A 31 -8.19 5.94 -0.36
N ASN A 32 -7.63 6.59 0.67
CA ASN A 32 -6.96 7.87 0.50
C ASN A 32 -5.66 7.74 -0.29
N LEU A 33 -4.87 6.70 -0.07
CA LEU A 33 -3.67 6.42 -0.87
C LEU A 33 -4.01 6.16 -2.34
N ALA A 34 -5.07 5.40 -2.63
CA ALA A 34 -5.54 5.17 -3.98
C ALA A 34 -6.05 6.46 -4.64
N ALA A 35 -6.80 7.28 -3.90
CA ALA A 35 -7.27 8.57 -4.39
C ALA A 35 -6.10 9.53 -4.70
N HIS A 36 -5.07 9.58 -3.83
CA HIS A 36 -3.84 10.33 -4.09
C HIS A 36 -3.14 9.84 -5.34
N ALA A 37 -2.89 8.52 -5.46
CA ALA A 37 -2.22 7.93 -6.61
C ALA A 37 -2.93 8.23 -7.94
N PHE A 38 -4.27 8.29 -7.93
CA PHE A 38 -5.07 8.56 -9.12
C PHE A 38 -5.21 10.06 -9.44
N THR A 39 -5.36 10.92 -8.42
CA THR A 39 -5.67 12.35 -8.60
C THR A 39 -4.47 13.28 -8.42
N VAL A 40 -3.38 12.78 -7.85
CA VAL A 40 -2.17 13.56 -7.47
C VAL A 40 -2.50 14.73 -6.50
N GLN A 41 -3.65 14.68 -5.82
CA GLN A 41 -4.04 15.72 -4.86
C GLN A 41 -3.42 15.44 -3.49
N GLU A 42 -2.58 16.36 -3.03
CA GLU A 42 -1.86 16.28 -1.74
C GLU A 42 -2.81 16.13 -0.54
N SER A 43 -4.02 16.69 -0.62
CA SER A 43 -4.99 16.57 0.46
C SER A 43 -5.38 15.12 0.81
N TYR A 44 -5.31 14.20 -0.15
CA TYR A 44 -5.51 12.78 0.13
C TYR A 44 -4.30 12.15 0.80
N LEU A 45 -3.07 12.54 0.40
CA LEU A 45 -1.86 12.08 1.05
C LEU A 45 -1.77 12.57 2.50
N ASP A 46 -2.12 13.83 2.78
CA ASP A 46 -2.14 14.37 4.13
C ASP A 46 -3.16 13.63 5.02
N ARG A 47 -4.35 13.33 4.49
CA ARG A 47 -5.32 12.49 5.21
C ARG A 47 -4.81 11.07 5.44
N ALA A 48 -4.09 10.51 4.48
CA ALA A 48 -3.49 9.18 4.65
C ALA A 48 -2.44 9.17 5.77
N LYS A 49 -1.60 10.20 5.87
CA LYS A 49 -0.63 10.38 6.98
C LYS A 49 -1.34 10.48 8.33
N ASP A 50 -2.39 11.30 8.43
CA ASP A 50 -3.17 11.44 9.67
C ASP A 50 -3.82 10.11 10.09
N LEU A 51 -4.35 9.36 9.13
CA LEU A 51 -4.93 8.04 9.38
C LEU A 51 -3.88 7.02 9.81
N ALA A 52 -2.71 6.99 9.16
CA ALA A 52 -1.61 6.11 9.53
C ALA A 52 -1.10 6.40 10.94
N THR A 53 -0.95 7.67 11.31
CA THR A 53 -0.58 8.07 12.67
C THR A 53 -1.56 7.49 13.69
N ARG A 54 -2.87 7.64 13.46
CA ARG A 54 -3.89 7.08 14.36
C ARG A 54 -3.86 5.56 14.42
N VAL A 55 -3.69 4.88 13.28
CA VAL A 55 -3.58 3.40 13.24
C VAL A 55 -2.38 2.93 14.05
N ILE A 56 -1.24 3.62 13.94
CA ILE A 56 -0.04 3.28 14.71
C ILE A 56 -0.26 3.56 16.20
N ASP A 57 -0.78 4.73 16.55
CA ASP A 57 -0.94 5.15 17.95
C ASP A 57 -1.97 4.29 18.71
N GLU A 58 -3.07 3.91 18.05
CA GLU A 58 -4.20 3.25 18.72
C GLU A 58 -4.13 1.70 18.68
N PHE A 59 -3.45 1.11 17.69
CA PHE A 59 -3.52 -0.34 17.45
C PHE A 59 -2.17 -1.05 17.44
N PHE A 60 -1.03 -0.36 17.23
CA PHE A 60 0.26 -1.02 17.07
C PHE A 60 0.81 -1.55 18.39
N ASP A 61 1.27 -2.82 18.39
CA ASP A 61 2.02 -3.41 19.51
C ASP A 61 3.52 -3.13 19.34
N SER A 62 4.01 -2.12 20.03
CA SER A 62 5.42 -1.74 19.99
C SER A 62 6.38 -2.78 20.58
N ASN A 63 5.88 -3.73 21.37
CA ASN A 63 6.72 -4.74 22.03
C ASN A 63 6.92 -5.98 21.15
N ASN A 64 5.84 -6.44 20.48
CA ASN A 64 5.86 -7.71 19.74
C ASN A 64 5.60 -7.52 18.24
N GLY A 65 5.37 -6.29 17.78
CA GLY A 65 4.99 -6.01 16.40
C GLY A 65 3.55 -6.41 16.07
N GLY A 66 3.08 -5.93 14.93
CA GLY A 66 1.71 -6.13 14.48
C GLY A 66 0.70 -5.21 15.15
N PHE A 67 -0.51 -5.24 14.63
CA PHE A 67 -1.62 -4.41 15.07
C PHE A 67 -2.70 -5.26 15.70
N PHE A 68 -3.25 -4.80 16.80
CA PHE A 68 -4.46 -5.38 17.38
C PHE A 68 -5.68 -4.99 16.52
N ASP A 69 -6.71 -5.82 16.52
CA ASP A 69 -7.96 -5.63 15.80
C ASP A 69 -8.83 -4.50 16.36
N ILE A 70 -8.75 -4.29 17.69
CA ILE A 70 -9.48 -3.25 18.43
C ILE A 70 -8.51 -2.39 19.25
N PRO A 71 -8.85 -1.11 19.53
CA PRO A 71 -8.04 -0.27 20.41
C PRO A 71 -8.09 -0.79 21.85
N GLU A 72 -7.12 -0.37 22.67
CA GLU A 72 -7.16 -0.65 24.09
C GLU A 72 -8.27 0.15 24.77
N ASP A 73 -9.12 -0.55 25.53
CA ASP A 73 -10.18 0.05 26.31
C ASP A 73 -10.24 -0.59 27.70
N ALA A 74 -9.86 0.17 28.72
CA ALA A 74 -9.83 -0.30 30.10
C ALA A 74 -11.24 -0.58 30.65
N GLU A 75 -12.29 -0.05 30.05
CA GLU A 75 -13.68 -0.24 30.44
C GLU A 75 -14.38 -1.34 29.61
N ALA A 76 -13.66 -1.95 28.66
CA ALA A 76 -14.21 -3.02 27.84
C ALA A 76 -14.68 -4.20 28.69
N ILE A 77 -15.77 -4.84 28.27
CA ILE A 77 -16.34 -6.01 28.93
C ILE A 77 -16.53 -7.16 27.94
N GLY A 78 -16.42 -8.39 28.46
CA GLY A 78 -16.62 -9.60 27.69
C GLY A 78 -15.59 -9.76 26.56
N HIS A 79 -16.04 -10.08 25.36
CA HIS A 79 -15.16 -10.30 24.21
C HIS A 79 -14.38 -9.06 23.77
N LEU A 80 -14.84 -7.86 24.08
CA LEU A 80 -14.11 -6.61 23.76
C LEU A 80 -12.84 -6.42 24.61
N GLN A 81 -12.61 -7.24 25.61
CA GLN A 81 -11.34 -7.28 26.37
C GLN A 81 -10.26 -8.10 25.66
N ILE A 82 -10.66 -8.96 24.72
CA ILE A 82 -9.74 -9.85 23.99
C ILE A 82 -9.32 -9.14 22.71
N ARG A 83 -8.06 -8.76 22.65
CA ARG A 83 -7.44 -8.12 21.46
C ARG A 83 -6.66 -9.18 20.69
N GLU A 84 -6.93 -9.32 19.43
CA GLU A 84 -6.27 -10.27 18.54
C GLU A 84 -5.46 -9.54 17.46
N LYS A 85 -4.55 -10.26 16.83
CA LYS A 85 -3.78 -9.74 15.68
C LYS A 85 -4.08 -10.59 14.45
N PRO A 86 -5.17 -10.33 13.72
CA PRO A 86 -5.52 -11.11 12.56
C PRO A 86 -4.54 -10.84 11.40
N LEU A 87 -4.01 -11.92 10.80
CA LEU A 87 -3.03 -11.83 9.71
C LEU A 87 -3.53 -11.00 8.52
N PRO A 88 -4.77 -11.17 8.01
CA PRO A 88 -5.21 -10.41 6.85
C PRO A 88 -5.22 -8.89 7.09
N GLU A 89 -5.71 -8.45 8.23
CA GLU A 89 -5.80 -7.02 8.57
C GLU A 89 -4.41 -6.41 8.77
N ASN A 90 -3.53 -7.12 9.47
CA ASN A 90 -2.14 -6.74 9.66
C ASN A 90 -1.38 -6.64 8.33
N THR A 91 -1.64 -7.58 7.42
CA THR A 91 -1.04 -7.57 6.09
C THR A 91 -1.51 -6.36 5.27
N LEU A 92 -2.81 -6.03 5.32
CA LEU A 92 -3.35 -4.85 4.65
C LEU A 92 -2.80 -3.55 5.24
N ALA A 93 -2.61 -3.49 6.57
CA ALA A 93 -1.96 -2.36 7.23
C ALA A 93 -0.51 -2.20 6.78
N ALA A 94 0.27 -3.29 6.76
CA ALA A 94 1.65 -3.27 6.28
C ALA A 94 1.74 -2.81 4.81
N LEU A 95 0.88 -3.32 3.93
CA LEU A 95 0.81 -2.87 2.52
C LEU A 95 0.48 -1.38 2.40
N ALA A 96 -0.41 -0.85 3.23
CA ALA A 96 -0.73 0.57 3.24
C ALA A 96 0.47 1.41 3.70
N LEU A 97 1.19 0.97 4.73
CA LEU A 97 2.38 1.64 5.22
C LEU A 97 3.54 1.60 4.22
N ILE A 98 3.74 0.48 3.49
CA ILE A 98 4.72 0.40 2.40
C ILE A 98 4.39 1.43 1.30
N LYS A 99 3.12 1.55 0.90
CA LYS A 99 2.69 2.58 -0.07
C LYS A 99 2.91 3.99 0.46
N LEU A 100 2.65 4.22 1.75
CA LEU A 100 2.86 5.52 2.37
C LEU A 100 4.35 5.88 2.42
N TYR A 101 5.23 4.91 2.73
CA TYR A 101 6.68 5.08 2.60
C TYR A 101 7.07 5.45 1.16
N GLN A 102 6.55 4.75 0.15
CA GLN A 102 6.83 5.05 -1.26
C GLN A 102 6.43 6.48 -1.66
N ALA A 103 5.29 6.97 -1.12
CA ALA A 103 4.80 8.31 -1.40
C ALA A 103 5.53 9.42 -0.61
N THR A 104 6.03 9.13 0.59
CA THR A 104 6.56 10.15 1.52
C THR A 104 8.05 10.07 1.77
N ARG A 105 8.66 8.91 1.51
CA ARG A 105 10.05 8.56 1.86
C ARG A 105 10.35 8.69 3.36
N ASN A 106 9.33 8.53 4.21
CA ASN A 106 9.50 8.44 5.66
C ASN A 106 9.73 7.00 6.08
N ASP A 107 10.95 6.69 6.52
CA ASP A 107 11.40 5.35 6.91
C ASP A 107 10.62 4.76 8.10
N ASP A 108 10.01 5.58 8.94
CA ASP A 108 9.20 5.10 10.08
C ASP A 108 8.07 4.18 9.61
N TYR A 109 7.41 4.53 8.50
CA TYR A 109 6.35 3.68 7.94
C TYR A 109 6.88 2.32 7.46
N LEU A 110 8.04 2.31 6.83
CA LEU A 110 8.67 1.07 6.39
C LEU A 110 9.04 0.18 7.58
N GLN A 111 9.63 0.76 8.62
CA GLN A 111 10.02 0.05 9.84
C GLN A 111 8.82 -0.58 10.54
N VAL A 112 7.69 0.14 10.66
CA VAL A 112 6.45 -0.40 11.24
C VAL A 112 5.91 -1.53 10.38
N ALA A 113 5.93 -1.41 9.04
CA ALA A 113 5.50 -2.46 8.12
C ALA A 113 6.36 -3.73 8.25
N GLU A 114 7.70 -3.58 8.29
CA GLU A 114 8.65 -4.68 8.51
C GLU A 114 8.39 -5.40 9.83
N THR A 115 8.24 -4.63 10.92
CA THR A 115 7.98 -5.17 12.25
C THR A 115 6.64 -5.89 12.30
N THR A 116 5.63 -5.36 11.60
CA THR A 116 4.31 -5.99 11.48
C THR A 116 4.39 -7.33 10.75
N LEU A 117 5.03 -7.39 9.60
CA LEU A 117 5.17 -8.64 8.84
C LEU A 117 6.03 -9.66 9.59
N SER A 118 7.07 -9.21 10.28
CA SER A 118 7.95 -10.07 11.07
C SER A 118 7.21 -10.80 12.20
N ALA A 119 6.17 -10.21 12.77
CA ALA A 119 5.37 -10.81 13.84
C ALA A 119 4.64 -12.10 13.39
N PHE A 120 4.49 -12.35 12.09
CA PHE A 120 3.76 -13.49 11.54
C PHE A 120 4.65 -14.53 10.84
N VAL A 121 5.96 -14.37 10.84
CA VAL A 121 6.89 -15.26 10.13
C VAL A 121 6.74 -16.73 10.54
N GLU A 122 6.47 -17.00 11.80
CA GLU A 122 6.32 -18.38 12.29
C GLU A 122 4.91 -18.95 12.06
N SER A 123 3.88 -18.07 12.06
CA SER A 123 2.47 -18.49 12.08
C SER A 123 1.74 -18.35 10.75
N TYR A 124 2.23 -17.57 9.78
CA TYR A 124 1.49 -17.28 8.54
C TYR A 124 1.00 -18.52 7.79
N ARG A 125 1.73 -19.65 7.87
CA ARG A 125 1.39 -20.91 7.18
C ARG A 125 0.09 -21.54 7.73
N GLU A 126 -0.27 -21.24 8.96
CA GLU A 126 -1.50 -21.76 9.61
C GLU A 126 -2.77 -21.15 9.01
N TYR A 127 -2.62 -20.00 8.31
CA TYR A 127 -3.72 -19.28 7.68
C TYR A 127 -4.11 -19.79 6.29
N GLY A 128 -3.43 -20.84 5.77
CA GLY A 128 -3.78 -21.46 4.49
C GLY A 128 -3.78 -20.46 3.33
N GLU A 129 -4.90 -20.36 2.61
CA GLU A 129 -5.02 -19.46 1.46
C GLU A 129 -4.93 -17.97 1.81
N LEU A 130 -5.26 -17.58 3.04
CA LEU A 130 -5.14 -16.20 3.50
C LEU A 130 -3.67 -15.75 3.61
N ALA A 131 -2.72 -16.69 3.67
CA ALA A 131 -1.30 -16.39 3.60
C ALA A 131 -0.84 -15.82 2.26
N ALA A 132 -1.65 -15.94 1.20
CA ALA A 132 -1.29 -15.39 -0.11
C ALA A 132 -1.11 -13.86 -0.07
N ILE A 133 -1.97 -13.14 0.65
CA ILE A 133 -1.85 -11.69 0.80
C ILE A 133 -0.60 -11.31 1.62
N TYR A 134 -0.24 -12.13 2.62
CA TYR A 134 1.00 -11.97 3.37
C TYR A 134 2.23 -12.15 2.46
N GLY A 135 2.23 -13.17 1.61
CA GLY A 135 3.28 -13.35 0.60
C GLY A 135 3.42 -12.14 -0.32
N LEU A 136 2.31 -11.55 -0.75
CA LEU A 136 2.30 -10.32 -1.56
C LEU A 136 2.89 -9.14 -0.79
N ALA A 137 2.61 -8.99 0.50
CA ALA A 137 3.15 -7.90 1.31
C ALA A 137 4.66 -8.03 1.51
N VAL A 138 5.13 -9.24 1.79
CA VAL A 138 6.58 -9.54 1.89
C VAL A 138 7.28 -9.28 0.58
N ASP A 139 6.67 -9.67 -0.53
CA ASP A 139 7.21 -9.41 -1.87
C ASP A 139 7.29 -7.92 -2.17
N ARG A 140 6.25 -7.14 -1.86
CA ARG A 140 6.24 -5.67 -2.01
C ARG A 140 7.26 -4.96 -1.12
N LEU A 141 7.51 -5.49 0.06
CA LEU A 141 8.55 -4.98 0.95
C LEU A 141 9.94 -5.14 0.36
N LYS A 142 10.18 -6.25 -0.34
CA LYS A 142 11.48 -6.59 -0.94
C LYS A 142 11.70 -6.02 -2.33
N ASN A 143 10.64 -6.02 -3.12
CA ASN A 143 10.65 -5.66 -4.52
C ASN A 143 9.74 -4.44 -4.72
N PRO A 144 10.27 -3.21 -4.66
CA PRO A 144 9.50 -2.03 -4.96
C PRO A 144 8.90 -2.12 -6.37
N PRO A 145 7.69 -1.59 -6.59
CA PRO A 145 7.07 -1.66 -7.90
C PRO A 145 7.83 -0.82 -8.92
N VAL A 146 7.86 -1.31 -10.15
CA VAL A 146 8.21 -0.46 -11.29
C VAL A 146 7.05 0.51 -11.51
N GLU A 147 7.32 1.80 -11.35
CA GLU A 147 6.36 2.86 -11.59
C GLU A 147 6.37 3.27 -13.06
N VAL A 148 5.19 3.27 -13.68
CA VAL A 148 4.96 3.80 -15.03
C VAL A 148 4.06 5.01 -14.93
N SER A 149 4.65 6.20 -14.98
CA SER A 149 3.91 7.45 -14.93
C SER A 149 3.65 7.93 -16.37
N ILE A 150 2.36 7.99 -16.76
CA ILE A 150 1.96 8.44 -18.11
C ILE A 150 1.60 9.92 -18.04
N GLU A 151 2.52 10.75 -18.56
CA GLU A 151 2.31 12.19 -18.71
C GLU A 151 1.53 12.46 -20.00
N GLY A 152 0.40 13.13 -19.89
CA GLY A 152 -0.44 13.47 -21.03
C GLY A 152 -1.83 13.93 -20.63
N ARG A 153 -2.64 14.27 -21.63
CA ARG A 153 -4.06 14.61 -21.41
C ARG A 153 -4.90 13.35 -21.56
N PRO A 154 -5.76 13.03 -20.57
CA PRO A 154 -6.55 11.81 -20.58
C PRO A 154 -7.42 11.59 -21.82
N GLU A 155 -7.87 12.69 -22.44
CA GLU A 155 -8.69 12.67 -23.66
C GLU A 155 -7.90 12.48 -24.97
N HIS A 156 -6.56 12.61 -24.95
CA HIS A 156 -5.74 12.43 -26.12
C HIS A 156 -5.51 10.94 -26.42
N LEU A 157 -5.53 10.61 -27.70
CA LEU A 157 -5.42 9.22 -28.17
C LEU A 157 -4.06 8.60 -27.80
N ASP A 158 -2.96 9.35 -27.92
CA ASP A 158 -1.62 8.89 -27.57
C ASP A 158 -1.50 8.55 -26.06
N THR A 159 -2.09 9.37 -25.20
CA THR A 159 -2.18 9.09 -23.75
C THR A 159 -2.96 7.80 -23.47
N GLN A 160 -4.12 7.63 -24.12
CA GLN A 160 -4.94 6.42 -23.97
C GLN A 160 -4.22 5.18 -24.50
N VAL A 161 -3.48 5.30 -25.57
CA VAL A 161 -2.68 4.19 -26.16
C VAL A 161 -1.59 3.76 -25.18
N LEU A 162 -0.83 4.71 -24.60
CA LEU A 162 0.20 4.41 -23.61
C LEU A 162 -0.39 3.79 -22.32
N LEU A 163 -1.48 4.37 -21.79
CA LEU A 163 -2.19 3.81 -20.64
C LEU A 163 -2.69 2.39 -20.92
N GLY A 164 -3.27 2.17 -22.11
CA GLY A 164 -3.73 0.84 -22.54
C GLY A 164 -2.60 -0.16 -22.75
N ALA A 165 -1.43 0.29 -23.19
CA ALA A 165 -0.22 -0.53 -23.29
C ALA A 165 0.28 -0.93 -21.91
N ALA A 166 0.44 0.04 -21.01
CA ALA A 166 0.86 -0.20 -19.63
C ALA A 166 -0.07 -1.18 -18.89
N ALA A 167 -1.39 -0.99 -19.01
CA ALA A 167 -2.38 -1.84 -18.35
C ALA A 167 -2.39 -3.31 -18.84
N ARG A 168 -1.80 -3.60 -20.00
CA ARG A 168 -1.68 -4.96 -20.55
C ARG A 168 -0.38 -5.66 -20.18
N LEU A 169 0.56 -4.95 -19.52
CA LEU A 169 1.81 -5.58 -19.12
C LEU A 169 1.59 -6.61 -18.02
N PRO A 170 2.03 -7.84 -18.18
CA PRO A 170 1.85 -8.91 -17.19
C PRO A 170 2.91 -8.82 -16.09
N SER A 171 2.88 -7.76 -15.29
CA SER A 171 3.82 -7.59 -14.18
C SER A 171 3.09 -7.38 -12.86
N PRO A 172 3.30 -8.24 -11.85
CA PRO A 172 2.74 -8.05 -10.52
C PRO A 172 3.36 -6.87 -9.77
N HIS A 173 4.52 -6.40 -10.23
CA HIS A 173 5.27 -5.28 -9.63
C HIS A 173 5.08 -3.98 -10.39
N LEU A 174 4.01 -3.82 -11.15
CA LEU A 174 3.75 -2.61 -11.91
C LEU A 174 2.79 -1.70 -11.17
N GLU A 175 3.12 -0.42 -11.12
CA GLU A 175 2.23 0.65 -10.67
C GLU A 175 2.08 1.69 -11.77
N ILE A 176 0.84 1.94 -12.19
CA ILE A 176 0.56 2.88 -13.28
C ILE A 176 -0.08 4.13 -12.69
N LYS A 177 0.51 5.30 -13.01
CA LYS A 177 0.04 6.60 -12.55
C LYS A 177 -0.20 7.55 -13.73
N PRO A 178 -1.38 8.13 -13.89
CA PRO A 178 -1.56 9.24 -14.82
C PRO A 178 -0.94 10.52 -14.26
N ILE A 179 -0.24 11.27 -15.07
CA ILE A 179 0.28 12.61 -14.74
C ILE A 179 -0.28 13.61 -15.74
N HIS A 180 -0.78 14.74 -15.25
CA HIS A 180 -1.20 15.83 -16.13
C HIS A 180 0.00 16.49 -16.77
N ALA A 181 0.00 16.57 -18.11
CA ALA A 181 1.02 17.30 -18.84
C ALA A 181 0.96 18.79 -18.50
N SER A 182 2.12 19.39 -18.23
CA SER A 182 2.26 20.82 -17.98
C SER A 182 1.98 21.66 -19.24
N ASP A 183 2.33 21.12 -20.42
CA ASP A 183 2.03 21.69 -21.75
C ASP A 183 0.90 20.88 -22.41
N PRO A 184 -0.25 21.49 -22.70
CA PRO A 184 -1.35 20.81 -23.37
C PRO A 184 -1.04 20.32 -24.78
N ALA A 185 0.00 20.85 -25.43
CA ALA A 185 0.43 20.48 -26.78
C ALA A 185 1.54 19.41 -26.78
N ALA A 186 2.09 19.08 -25.63
CA ALA A 186 3.14 18.07 -25.54
C ALA A 186 2.61 16.68 -25.89
N PRO A 187 3.40 15.84 -26.60
CA PRO A 187 3.05 14.45 -26.83
C PRO A 187 3.01 13.68 -25.50
N ALA A 188 2.22 12.61 -25.44
CA ALA A 188 2.21 11.75 -24.27
C ALA A 188 3.55 11.03 -24.10
N LEU A 189 4.02 10.93 -22.86
CA LEU A 189 5.26 10.28 -22.47
C LEU A 189 5.02 9.31 -21.31
N ALA A 190 5.64 8.14 -21.37
CA ALA A 190 5.73 7.21 -20.28
C ALA A 190 7.09 7.33 -19.60
N HIS A 191 7.10 7.64 -18.31
CA HIS A 191 8.27 7.63 -17.45
C HIS A 191 8.28 6.32 -16.67
N VAL A 192 9.32 5.52 -16.86
CA VAL A 192 9.47 4.22 -16.20
C VAL A 192 10.56 4.32 -15.16
N CYS A 193 10.20 4.16 -13.89
CA CYS A 193 11.09 4.33 -12.77
C CYS A 193 11.02 3.13 -11.82
N LEU A 194 12.15 2.83 -11.18
CA LEU A 194 12.24 1.94 -10.03
C LEU A 194 12.92 2.72 -8.91
N ASP A 195 12.19 3.05 -7.87
CA ASP A 195 12.64 3.92 -6.79
C ASP A 195 13.18 5.26 -7.33
N THR A 196 14.49 5.49 -7.24
CA THR A 196 15.15 6.72 -7.73
C THR A 196 15.75 6.58 -9.13
N LEU A 197 15.75 5.37 -9.68
CA LEU A 197 16.29 5.10 -11.01
C LEU A 197 15.18 5.23 -12.06
N CYS A 198 15.29 6.21 -12.97
CA CYS A 198 14.36 6.37 -14.08
C CYS A 198 15.07 6.14 -15.43
N LEU A 199 14.38 5.43 -16.33
CA LEU A 199 14.82 5.31 -17.71
C LEU A 199 14.44 6.56 -18.53
N PRO A 200 15.05 6.79 -19.71
CA PRO A 200 14.60 7.83 -20.62
C PRO A 200 13.11 7.68 -20.95
N PRO A 201 12.35 8.79 -21.04
CA PRO A 201 10.92 8.71 -21.34
C PRO A 201 10.61 8.01 -22.67
N VAL A 202 9.51 7.28 -22.70
CA VAL A 202 9.08 6.47 -23.84
C VAL A 202 7.76 7.01 -24.37
N SER A 203 7.72 7.32 -25.69
CA SER A 203 6.48 7.69 -26.41
C SER A 203 5.89 6.55 -27.25
N ASP A 204 6.67 5.49 -27.45
CA ASP A 204 6.32 4.33 -28.26
C ASP A 204 5.77 3.22 -27.35
N PRO A 205 4.50 2.80 -27.50
CA PRO A 205 3.91 1.74 -26.70
C PRO A 205 4.64 0.40 -26.79
N ASP A 206 5.24 0.10 -27.94
CA ASP A 206 5.94 -1.17 -28.15
C ASP A 206 7.28 -1.22 -27.35
N LYS A 207 7.86 -0.06 -27.07
CA LYS A 207 9.08 0.05 -26.24
C LYS A 207 8.79 0.07 -24.76
N LEU A 208 7.56 0.33 -24.35
CA LEU A 208 7.19 0.40 -22.93
C LEU A 208 7.38 -0.95 -22.23
N ALA A 209 7.03 -2.04 -22.91
CA ALA A 209 7.20 -3.39 -22.34
C ALA A 209 8.67 -3.70 -22.03
N GLN A 210 9.58 -3.31 -22.93
CA GLN A 210 11.03 -3.51 -22.72
C GLN A 210 11.53 -2.62 -21.57
N ALA A 211 11.13 -1.36 -21.52
CA ALA A 211 11.53 -0.45 -20.45
C ALA A 211 11.09 -0.94 -19.07
N VAL A 212 9.89 -1.51 -18.95
CA VAL A 212 9.43 -2.13 -17.70
C VAL A 212 10.23 -3.39 -17.38
N ALA A 213 10.50 -4.25 -18.37
CA ALA A 213 11.28 -5.47 -18.19
C ALA A 213 12.73 -5.18 -17.74
N ASP A 214 13.32 -4.09 -18.23
CA ASP A 214 14.68 -3.69 -17.87
C ASP A 214 14.80 -3.31 -16.38
N LEU A 215 13.72 -2.82 -15.77
CA LEU A 215 13.68 -2.45 -14.34
C LEU A 215 12.99 -3.52 -13.46
N ALA A 216 12.41 -4.55 -14.04
CA ALA A 216 11.74 -5.60 -13.26
C ALA A 216 12.70 -6.35 -12.32
N PRO A 217 12.20 -6.93 -11.20
CA PRO A 217 13.01 -7.75 -10.32
C PRO A 217 13.71 -8.89 -11.09
N GLY A 218 15.01 -9.08 -10.84
CA GLY A 218 15.84 -10.04 -11.56
C GLY A 218 16.45 -9.53 -12.87
N SER A 219 16.19 -8.30 -13.26
CA SER A 219 16.89 -7.62 -14.34
C SER A 219 18.35 -7.33 -13.93
N PRO A 220 19.33 -7.40 -14.88
CA PRO A 220 20.72 -7.02 -14.59
C PRO A 220 20.88 -5.56 -14.14
N PHE A 221 19.90 -4.70 -14.38
CA PHE A 221 19.87 -3.31 -13.90
C PHE A 221 19.32 -3.18 -12.48
N ASN A 222 18.71 -4.23 -11.93
CA ASN A 222 18.08 -4.25 -10.61
C ASN A 222 18.81 -5.24 -9.70
N ALA A 223 20.07 -4.98 -9.36
CA ALA A 223 20.73 -5.63 -8.25
C ALA A 223 20.11 -5.03 -6.97
N SER A 224 19.17 -5.77 -6.35
CA SER A 224 18.40 -5.32 -5.19
C SER A 224 19.33 -4.87 -4.06
N PRO A 225 19.21 -3.64 -3.55
CA PRO A 225 19.90 -3.21 -2.34
C PRO A 225 19.38 -3.93 -1.07
N PHE A 226 18.36 -4.79 -1.20
CA PHE A 226 17.66 -5.46 -0.09
C PHE A 226 18.04 -6.95 0.08
N GLU A 227 19.10 -7.45 -0.56
CA GLU A 227 19.54 -8.85 -0.41
C GLU A 227 19.79 -9.27 1.05
N ASN A 228 20.05 -8.31 1.95
CA ASN A 228 20.38 -8.60 3.35
C ASN A 228 19.17 -8.73 4.30
N ILE A 229 17.93 -8.47 3.84
CA ILE A 229 16.75 -8.55 4.73
C ILE A 229 16.39 -10.00 5.08
N PHE A 230 16.64 -10.97 4.18
CA PHE A 230 16.34 -12.38 4.45
C PHE A 230 17.39 -13.11 5.28
N GLU A 231 18.59 -12.58 5.45
CA GLU A 231 19.50 -13.12 6.47
C GLU A 231 18.96 -12.92 7.89
N ARG A 232 18.00 -11.99 8.07
CA ARG A 232 17.25 -11.80 9.32
C ARG A 232 16.05 -12.75 9.48
N PHE A 233 15.70 -13.52 8.45
CA PHE A 233 14.66 -14.53 8.46
C PHE A 233 15.27 -15.90 8.15
N PRO A 234 16.01 -16.53 9.09
CA PRO A 234 16.57 -17.85 8.86
C PRO A 234 15.40 -18.83 8.69
N GLY A 235 15.19 -19.24 7.45
CA GLY A 235 14.28 -20.34 7.15
C GLY A 235 14.91 -21.63 7.66
N ASN A 236 14.26 -22.27 8.60
CA ASN A 236 14.41 -23.71 8.88
C ASN A 236 13.23 -24.44 8.25
#